data_a2a643265ab08715eb4a8cc8845859c4
#
_entry.id   a2a643265ab08715eb4a8cc8845859c4
#
_cell.length_a   1.000
_cell.length_b   1.000
_cell.length_c   1.000
_cell.angle_alpha   90.00
_cell.angle_beta   90.00
_cell.angle_gamma   90.00
#
_symmetry.space_group_name_H-M   'P 1'
#
loop_
_entity.id
_entity.type
_entity.pdbx_description
1 polymer ?
#
loop_
_entity_poly.entity_id
_entity_poly.type
_entity_poly.pdbx_seq_one_letter_code
_entity_poly.pdbx_strand_id
1 'polypeptide(L)'
;MSVIRILYVEDDLDFGRMTKVFLDQAGFLVELTTNVEEAWKLFHTRRPDLLLVDLDLEGSKNGIDLIRQIITEVKQYPVIVYSSHTDPATVITTIELGVMDHIGKDTDREVFLAKLRNIAKRNYSQTGENPRYKLSAITTYNQRNGVLTIGNKSHKLKGKDMRLLQLLCLHFNEWVSPKELSFGLWGMEKNIGELKRYIGHLRQELSEDPALSIENKHGGYY
;
A
#
# COMPACT_ATOMS: atom_id res chain seq x y z
N MET A 1 13.39 -1.18 5.53
CA MET A 1 12.04 -0.98 6.08
C MET A 1 11.07 -1.55 5.09
N SER A 2 10.03 -2.26 5.53
CA SER A 2 8.94 -2.71 4.66
C SER A 2 8.21 -1.50 4.09
N VAL A 3 7.74 -1.60 2.85
CA VAL A 3 6.89 -0.57 2.27
C VAL A 3 5.50 -0.73 2.85
N ILE A 4 4.98 0.36 3.39
CA ILE A 4 3.65 0.41 3.98
C ILE A 4 2.65 0.67 2.86
N ARG A 5 1.64 -0.20 2.73
CA ARG A 5 0.56 -0.04 1.76
C ARG A 5 -0.57 0.76 2.38
N ILE A 6 -0.92 1.84 1.74
CA ILE A 6 -2.01 2.71 2.16
C ILE A 6 -3.13 2.59 1.14
N LEU A 7 -4.33 2.24 1.58
CA LEU A 7 -5.54 2.49 0.82
C LEU A 7 -6.03 3.89 1.20
N TYR A 8 -6.00 4.79 0.25
CA TYR A 8 -6.43 6.16 0.42
C TYR A 8 -7.78 6.39 -0.26
N VAL A 9 -8.76 6.84 0.50
CA VAL A 9 -10.12 7.10 0.03
C VAL A 9 -10.37 8.60 0.08
N GLU A 10 -10.55 9.20 -1.10
CA GLU A 10 -10.65 10.66 -1.30
C GLU A 10 -11.41 10.91 -2.59
N ASP A 11 -12.52 11.62 -2.54
CA ASP A 11 -13.36 11.90 -3.71
C ASP A 11 -12.85 13.07 -4.55
N ASP A 12 -12.14 14.03 -3.95
CA ASP A 12 -11.38 15.04 -4.70
C ASP A 12 -10.17 14.40 -5.38
N LEU A 13 -10.32 14.08 -6.66
CA LEU A 13 -9.29 13.42 -7.46
C LEU A 13 -7.99 14.23 -7.55
N ASP A 14 -8.04 15.54 -7.60
CA ASP A 14 -6.84 16.37 -7.74
C ASP A 14 -6.07 16.41 -6.43
N PHE A 15 -6.75 16.61 -5.32
CA PHE A 15 -6.14 16.53 -3.99
C PHE A 15 -5.64 15.12 -3.70
N GLY A 16 -6.43 14.10 -4.00
CA GLY A 16 -6.07 12.70 -3.83
C GLY A 16 -4.81 12.30 -4.60
N ARG A 17 -4.71 12.67 -5.88
CA ARG A 17 -3.53 12.42 -6.71
C ARG A 17 -2.29 13.14 -6.20
N MET A 18 -2.42 14.41 -5.82
CA MET A 18 -1.31 15.17 -5.25
C MET A 18 -0.79 14.54 -3.96
N THR A 19 -1.69 14.17 -3.05
CA THR A 19 -1.35 13.49 -1.80
C THR A 19 -0.73 12.12 -2.05
N LYS A 20 -1.27 11.33 -2.99
CA LYS A 20 -0.71 10.05 -3.39
C LYS A 20 0.73 10.19 -3.88
N VAL A 21 1.00 11.11 -4.80
CA VAL A 21 2.36 11.37 -5.32
C VAL A 21 3.32 11.71 -4.18
N PHE A 22 2.91 12.58 -3.27
CA PHE A 22 3.69 12.95 -2.11
C PHE A 22 4.01 11.75 -1.19
N LEU A 23 3.01 10.92 -0.88
CA LEU A 23 3.20 9.72 -0.06
C LEU A 23 4.05 8.65 -0.75
N ASP A 24 3.87 8.45 -2.06
CA ASP A 24 4.70 7.52 -2.84
C ASP A 24 6.19 7.95 -2.84
N GLN A 25 6.46 9.26 -2.98
CA GLN A 25 7.82 9.82 -2.86
C GLN A 25 8.40 9.62 -1.45
N ALA A 26 7.57 9.67 -0.41
CA ALA A 26 7.97 9.41 0.96
C ALA A 26 8.20 7.91 1.27
N GLY A 27 7.99 7.02 0.29
CA GLY A 27 8.27 5.59 0.37
C GLY A 27 7.09 4.73 0.80
N PHE A 28 5.88 5.29 0.87
CA PHE A 28 4.65 4.52 0.99
C PHE A 28 4.26 3.92 -0.37
N LEU A 29 3.26 3.09 -0.38
CA LEU A 29 2.64 2.57 -1.56
C LEU A 29 1.15 2.83 -1.45
N VAL A 30 0.67 3.79 -2.23
CA VAL A 30 -0.68 4.30 -2.09
C VAL A 30 -1.57 3.83 -3.24
N GLU A 31 -2.64 3.16 -2.90
CA GLU A 31 -3.77 2.91 -3.79
C GLU A 31 -4.87 3.92 -3.46
N LEU A 32 -5.25 4.73 -4.45
CA LEU A 32 -6.26 5.79 -4.32
C LEU A 32 -7.56 5.32 -4.93
N THR A 33 -8.65 5.51 -4.20
CA THR A 33 -10.02 5.33 -4.70
C THR A 33 -10.90 6.49 -4.26
N THR A 34 -12.00 6.72 -4.97
CA THR A 34 -12.88 7.88 -4.75
C THR A 34 -14.20 7.53 -4.07
N ASN A 35 -14.49 6.26 -3.86
CA ASN A 35 -15.77 5.85 -3.30
C ASN A 35 -15.65 4.67 -2.34
N VAL A 36 -16.65 4.54 -1.48
CA VAL A 36 -16.71 3.56 -0.39
C VAL A 36 -16.82 2.13 -0.90
N GLU A 37 -17.57 1.88 -1.97
CA GLU A 37 -17.80 0.54 -2.50
C GLU A 37 -16.49 -0.06 -3.07
N GLU A 38 -15.74 0.75 -3.81
CA GLU A 38 -14.44 0.33 -4.34
C GLU A 38 -13.42 0.19 -3.20
N ALA A 39 -13.41 1.12 -2.24
CA ALA A 39 -12.55 1.02 -1.06
C ALA A 39 -12.79 -0.29 -0.31
N TRP A 40 -14.03 -0.70 -0.11
CA TRP A 40 -14.40 -1.96 0.53
C TRP A 40 -13.87 -3.18 -0.25
N LYS A 41 -14.01 -3.19 -1.57
CA LYS A 41 -13.47 -4.24 -2.43
C LYS A 41 -11.94 -4.30 -2.37
N LEU A 42 -11.27 -3.14 -2.44
CA LEU A 42 -9.82 -3.04 -2.37
C LEU A 42 -9.29 -3.45 -1.00
N PHE A 43 -9.97 -3.10 0.07
CA PHE A 43 -9.63 -3.54 1.42
C PHE A 43 -9.48 -5.07 1.51
N HIS A 44 -10.41 -5.84 0.94
CA HIS A 44 -10.36 -7.28 0.96
C HIS A 44 -9.37 -7.90 -0.01
N THR A 45 -9.23 -7.32 -1.20
CA THR A 45 -8.41 -7.89 -2.27
C THR A 45 -6.94 -7.50 -2.14
N ARG A 46 -6.65 -6.28 -1.72
CA ARG A 46 -5.29 -5.73 -1.61
C ARG A 46 -4.68 -5.84 -0.23
N ARG A 47 -5.51 -6.01 0.80
CA ARG A 47 -5.08 -6.10 2.20
C ARG A 47 -4.08 -5.00 2.57
N PRO A 48 -4.48 -3.73 2.53
CA PRO A 48 -3.60 -2.62 2.87
C PRO A 48 -3.11 -2.72 4.30
N ASP A 49 -2.02 -2.04 4.62
CA ASP A 49 -1.45 -2.01 5.97
C ASP A 49 -2.04 -0.86 6.80
N LEU A 50 -2.65 0.11 6.11
CA LEU A 50 -3.24 1.31 6.69
C LEU A 50 -4.37 1.80 5.77
N LEU A 51 -5.45 2.26 6.37
CA LEU A 51 -6.51 2.99 5.67
C LEU A 51 -6.39 4.49 6.00
N LEU A 52 -6.35 5.32 4.97
CA LEU A 52 -6.42 6.77 5.05
C LEU A 52 -7.75 7.19 4.42
N VAL A 53 -8.62 7.85 5.19
CA VAL A 53 -10.01 8.11 4.76
C VAL A 53 -10.37 9.56 4.95
N ASP A 54 -10.90 10.19 3.90
CA ASP A 54 -11.66 11.41 4.06
C ASP A 54 -13.06 11.12 4.59
N LEU A 55 -13.63 12.06 5.33
CA LEU A 55 -15.00 11.98 5.83
C LEU A 55 -16.02 12.43 4.79
N ASP A 56 -15.66 13.40 3.94
CA ASP A 56 -16.51 14.02 2.94
C ASP A 56 -16.50 13.24 1.63
N LEU A 57 -16.92 11.99 1.66
CA LEU A 57 -17.01 11.19 0.44
C LEU A 57 -18.41 11.36 -0.19
N GLU A 58 -18.44 11.67 -1.49
CA GLU A 58 -19.66 11.69 -2.25
C GLU A 58 -20.29 10.30 -2.39
N GLY A 59 -21.60 10.20 -2.23
CA GLY A 59 -22.35 8.96 -2.44
C GLY A 59 -23.38 8.63 -1.37
N SER A 60 -23.87 7.40 -1.39
CA SER A 60 -24.86 6.89 -0.43
C SER A 60 -24.25 6.56 0.94
N LYS A 61 -22.95 6.38 1.00
CA LYS A 61 -22.15 6.11 2.21
C LYS A 61 -20.99 7.09 2.28
N ASN A 62 -20.71 7.57 3.47
CA ASN A 62 -19.61 8.49 3.74
C ASN A 62 -18.41 7.78 4.40
N GLY A 63 -17.36 8.55 4.68
CA GLY A 63 -16.14 8.01 5.30
C GLY A 63 -16.38 7.36 6.67
N ILE A 64 -17.32 7.88 7.47
CA ILE A 64 -17.69 7.31 8.78
C ILE A 64 -18.30 5.91 8.62
N ASP A 65 -19.15 5.72 7.60
CA ASP A 65 -19.76 4.41 7.34
C ASP A 65 -18.71 3.36 6.96
N LEU A 66 -17.74 3.74 6.12
CA LEU A 66 -16.63 2.88 5.77
C LEU A 66 -15.78 2.51 7.00
N ILE A 67 -15.45 3.50 7.83
CA ILE A 67 -14.67 3.28 9.07
C ILE A 67 -15.40 2.29 9.99
N ARG A 68 -16.69 2.50 10.24
CA ARG A 68 -17.51 1.59 11.06
C ARG A 68 -17.49 0.17 10.50
N GLN A 69 -17.68 0.02 9.21
CA GLN A 69 -17.70 -1.28 8.55
C GLN A 69 -16.39 -2.03 8.72
N ILE A 70 -15.25 -1.35 8.49
CA ILE A 70 -13.92 -1.94 8.62
C ILE A 70 -13.58 -2.29 10.07
N ILE A 71 -13.82 -1.39 11.02
CA ILE A 71 -13.50 -1.63 12.44
C ILE A 71 -14.40 -2.73 13.04
N THR A 72 -15.63 -2.87 12.54
CA THR A 72 -16.52 -3.95 12.96
C THR A 72 -16.00 -5.31 12.49
N GLU A 73 -15.49 -5.39 11.25
CA GLU A 73 -14.95 -6.64 10.70
C GLU A 73 -13.57 -6.97 11.28
N VAL A 74 -12.67 -5.97 11.35
CA VAL A 74 -11.31 -6.15 11.85
C VAL A 74 -11.07 -5.18 12.99
N LYS A 75 -11.24 -5.67 14.22
CA LYS A 75 -10.95 -4.87 15.42
C LYS A 75 -9.51 -4.37 15.41
N GLN A 76 -9.33 -3.08 15.75
CA GLN A 76 -8.01 -2.43 15.81
C GLN A 76 -7.29 -2.32 14.46
N TYR A 77 -8.03 -2.42 13.33
CA TYR A 77 -7.43 -2.13 12.04
C TYR A 77 -6.94 -0.68 12.00
N PRO A 78 -5.73 -0.41 11.44
CA PRO A 78 -5.17 0.93 11.42
C PRO A 78 -5.91 1.83 10.43
N VAL A 79 -6.78 2.65 10.96
CA VAL A 79 -7.51 3.69 10.23
C VAL A 79 -7.04 5.06 10.70
N ILE A 80 -6.76 5.94 9.76
CA ILE A 80 -6.50 7.36 9.98
C ILE A 80 -7.53 8.14 9.19
N VAL A 81 -8.17 9.09 9.86
CA VAL A 81 -8.97 10.10 9.18
C VAL A 81 -8.06 11.21 8.69
N TYR A 82 -8.24 11.63 7.43
CA TYR A 82 -7.54 12.75 6.82
C TYR A 82 -8.56 13.67 6.16
N SER A 83 -9.03 14.67 6.89
CA SER A 83 -10.19 15.47 6.50
C SER A 83 -9.99 16.95 6.81
N SER A 84 -10.78 17.80 6.14
CA SER A 84 -10.89 19.22 6.47
C SER A 84 -11.71 19.48 7.74
N HIS A 85 -12.50 18.50 8.20
CA HIS A 85 -13.32 18.58 9.40
C HIS A 85 -12.48 18.33 10.65
N THR A 86 -11.96 19.40 11.24
CA THR A 86 -11.11 19.36 12.44
C THR A 86 -11.81 19.92 13.69
N ASP A 87 -13.12 20.11 13.64
CA ASP A 87 -13.90 20.53 14.80
C ASP A 87 -13.88 19.46 15.89
N PRO A 88 -13.91 19.85 17.19
CA PRO A 88 -13.76 18.90 18.29
C PRO A 88 -14.80 17.78 18.32
N ALA A 89 -16.03 18.05 17.91
CA ALA A 89 -17.11 17.05 17.96
C ALA A 89 -16.84 15.93 16.92
N THR A 90 -16.46 16.30 15.72
CA THR A 90 -16.09 15.35 14.65
C THR A 90 -14.85 14.54 15.02
N VAL A 91 -13.81 15.19 15.55
CA VAL A 91 -12.58 14.51 16.01
C VAL A 91 -12.88 13.50 17.11
N ILE A 92 -13.65 13.88 18.14
CA ILE A 92 -14.06 12.99 19.23
C ILE A 92 -14.85 11.80 18.67
N THR A 93 -15.84 12.05 17.81
CA THR A 93 -16.64 10.98 17.18
C THR A 93 -15.78 9.95 16.46
N THR A 94 -14.81 10.38 15.67
CA THR A 94 -13.94 9.46 14.93
C THR A 94 -13.00 8.68 15.84
N ILE A 95 -12.44 9.31 16.89
CA ILE A 95 -11.62 8.63 17.89
C ILE A 95 -12.42 7.58 18.67
N GLU A 96 -13.66 7.89 19.06
CA GLU A 96 -14.57 6.96 19.73
C GLU A 96 -14.95 5.77 18.84
N LEU A 97 -14.99 5.94 17.52
CA LEU A 97 -15.13 4.85 16.58
C LEU A 97 -13.92 3.91 16.56
N GLY A 98 -12.77 4.34 17.09
CA GLY A 98 -11.56 3.53 17.18
C GLY A 98 -10.54 3.80 16.07
N VAL A 99 -10.60 4.96 15.39
CA VAL A 99 -9.50 5.36 14.49
C VAL A 99 -8.24 5.65 15.28
N MET A 100 -7.08 5.44 14.67
CA MET A 100 -5.80 5.62 15.35
C MET A 100 -5.37 7.08 15.45
N ASP A 101 -5.80 7.90 14.51
CA ASP A 101 -5.59 9.35 14.54
C ASP A 101 -6.61 10.05 13.63
N HIS A 102 -6.83 11.33 13.91
CA HIS A 102 -7.57 12.25 13.05
C HIS A 102 -6.62 13.41 12.69
N ILE A 103 -6.33 13.55 11.41
CA ILE A 103 -5.37 14.52 10.89
C ILE A 103 -6.09 15.50 9.97
N GLY A 104 -5.93 16.79 10.21
CA GLY A 104 -6.45 17.82 9.33
C GLY A 104 -5.68 17.90 8.01
N LYS A 105 -6.37 18.19 6.90
CA LYS A 105 -5.75 18.36 5.59
C LYS A 105 -4.80 19.57 5.51
N ASP A 106 -4.87 20.48 6.48
CA ASP A 106 -3.97 21.63 6.68
C ASP A 106 -2.72 21.31 7.48
N THR A 107 -2.59 20.07 7.99
CA THR A 107 -1.41 19.63 8.76
C THR A 107 -0.14 19.73 7.92
N ASP A 108 0.94 20.25 8.53
CA ASP A 108 2.26 20.27 7.89
C ASP A 108 2.68 18.90 7.39
N ARG A 109 3.27 18.86 6.19
CA ARG A 109 3.61 17.61 5.48
C ARG A 109 4.56 16.71 6.25
N GLU A 110 5.56 17.28 6.95
CA GLU A 110 6.51 16.48 7.73
C GLU A 110 5.86 15.90 8.98
N VAL A 111 4.95 16.65 9.61
CA VAL A 111 4.15 16.16 10.74
C VAL A 111 3.22 15.06 10.28
N PHE A 112 2.54 15.21 9.15
CA PHE A 112 1.68 14.19 8.55
C PHE A 112 2.46 12.89 8.30
N LEU A 113 3.63 12.98 7.64
CA LEU A 113 4.49 11.81 7.40
C LEU A 113 4.97 11.15 8.69
N ALA A 114 5.34 11.94 9.69
CA ALA A 114 5.80 11.41 10.97
C ALA A 114 4.68 10.62 11.69
N LYS A 115 3.45 11.14 11.67
CA LYS A 115 2.26 10.46 12.22
C LYS A 115 2.00 9.13 11.49
N LEU A 116 1.94 9.14 10.15
CA LEU A 116 1.74 7.93 9.34
C LEU A 116 2.80 6.86 9.64
N ARG A 117 4.08 7.25 9.65
CA ARG A 117 5.18 6.32 9.95
C ARG A 117 5.10 5.74 11.36
N ASN A 118 4.70 6.54 12.34
CA ASN A 118 4.58 6.09 13.74
C ASN A 118 3.44 5.09 13.91
N ILE A 119 2.28 5.37 13.35
CA ILE A 119 1.11 4.49 13.40
C ILE A 119 1.41 3.16 12.70
N ALA A 120 1.97 3.22 11.50
CA ALA A 120 2.37 2.03 10.79
C ALA A 120 3.36 1.16 11.57
N LYS A 121 4.38 1.77 12.21
CA LYS A 121 5.35 1.04 13.04
C LYS A 121 4.70 0.34 14.24
N ARG A 122 3.76 1.00 14.92
CA ARG A 122 3.07 0.43 16.09
C ARG A 122 2.26 -0.81 15.73
N ASN A 123 1.51 -0.74 14.63
CA ASN A 123 0.69 -1.87 14.18
C ASN A 123 1.51 -3.08 13.76
N TYR A 124 2.62 -2.87 13.05
CA TYR A 124 3.54 -3.96 12.72
C TYR A 124 4.11 -4.67 13.96
N SER A 125 4.18 -3.98 15.10
CA SER A 125 4.68 -4.58 16.34
C SER A 125 3.62 -5.38 17.09
N GLN A 126 2.33 -5.07 16.92
CA GLN A 126 1.24 -5.68 17.70
C GLN A 126 0.64 -6.91 17.02
N THR A 127 0.55 -6.95 15.69
CA THR A 127 -0.13 -8.05 14.99
C THR A 127 0.70 -9.33 14.86
N GLY A 128 2.02 -9.28 15.13
CA GLY A 128 2.90 -10.46 15.04
C GLY A 128 2.92 -11.14 13.66
N GLU A 129 1.98 -10.83 12.80
CA GLU A 129 1.87 -11.36 11.45
C GLU A 129 2.81 -10.62 10.52
N ASN A 130 3.88 -11.31 10.15
CA ASN A 130 4.74 -10.89 9.06
C ASN A 130 3.94 -10.96 7.75
N PRO A 131 3.74 -9.85 7.01
CA PRO A 131 3.07 -9.92 5.71
C PRO A 131 3.92 -10.80 4.79
N ARG A 132 3.49 -12.05 4.65
CA ARG A 132 4.10 -13.02 3.75
C ARG A 132 3.19 -13.22 2.56
N TYR A 133 3.69 -12.89 1.38
CA TYR A 133 3.05 -13.30 0.15
C TYR A 133 3.36 -14.77 -0.09
N LYS A 134 2.32 -15.59 -0.20
CA LYS A 134 2.46 -16.94 -0.73
C LYS A 134 2.34 -16.84 -2.25
N LEU A 135 3.48 -16.82 -2.92
CA LEU A 135 3.55 -16.64 -4.38
C LEU A 135 3.26 -17.96 -5.12
N SER A 136 3.62 -19.09 -4.52
CA SER A 136 3.33 -20.42 -5.06
C SER A 136 3.19 -21.45 -3.93
N ALA A 137 3.13 -22.75 -4.29
CA ALA A 137 3.14 -23.85 -3.31
C ALA A 137 4.44 -23.88 -2.48
N ILE A 138 5.57 -23.49 -3.07
CA ILE A 138 6.91 -23.58 -2.46
C ILE A 138 7.57 -22.21 -2.22
N THR A 139 7.01 -21.12 -2.76
CA THR A 139 7.61 -19.78 -2.66
C THR A 139 6.78 -18.86 -1.79
N THR A 140 7.46 -18.26 -0.81
CA THR A 140 6.92 -17.18 0.03
C THR A 140 7.85 -15.99 0.03
N TYR A 141 7.27 -14.78 0.04
CA TYR A 141 8.01 -13.54 0.15
C TYR A 141 7.60 -12.77 1.40
N ASN A 142 8.56 -12.49 2.26
CA ASN A 142 8.34 -11.66 3.43
C ASN A 142 8.68 -10.21 3.08
N GLN A 143 7.64 -9.42 2.89
CA GLN A 143 7.75 -8.02 2.49
C GLN A 143 8.51 -7.17 3.51
N ARG A 144 8.42 -7.49 4.81
CA ARG A 144 9.02 -6.69 5.89
C ARG A 144 10.53 -6.71 5.89
N ASN A 145 11.12 -7.87 5.70
CA ASN A 145 12.58 -8.05 5.77
C ASN A 145 13.22 -8.34 4.41
N GLY A 146 12.43 -8.39 3.34
CA GLY A 146 12.88 -8.66 1.98
C GLY A 146 13.29 -10.11 1.73
N VAL A 147 12.91 -11.03 2.62
CA VAL A 147 13.29 -12.44 2.47
C VAL A 147 12.35 -13.16 1.53
N LEU A 148 12.90 -13.63 0.42
CA LEU A 148 12.28 -14.57 -0.53
C LEU A 148 12.71 -15.98 -0.14
N THR A 149 11.74 -16.86 0.08
CA THR A 149 12.00 -18.28 0.41
C THR A 149 11.43 -19.15 -0.69
N ILE A 150 12.24 -20.01 -1.29
CA ILE A 150 11.86 -20.97 -2.33
C ILE A 150 12.24 -22.36 -1.82
N GLY A 151 11.25 -23.21 -1.55
CA GLY A 151 11.47 -24.50 -0.89
C GLY A 151 12.19 -24.31 0.44
N ASN A 152 13.41 -24.86 0.54
CA ASN A 152 14.25 -24.78 1.73
C ASN A 152 15.32 -23.67 1.67
N LYS A 153 15.36 -22.90 0.59
CA LYS A 153 16.35 -21.82 0.42
C LYS A 153 15.73 -20.47 0.69
N SER A 154 16.49 -19.59 1.32
CA SER A 154 16.07 -18.21 1.58
C SER A 154 17.09 -17.21 1.06
N HIS A 155 16.62 -16.23 0.30
CA HIS A 155 17.39 -15.13 -0.25
C HIS A 155 16.90 -13.81 0.33
N LYS A 156 17.82 -12.90 0.61
CA LYS A 156 17.45 -11.56 1.08
C LYS A 156 17.60 -10.54 -0.04
N LEU A 157 16.50 -10.13 -0.61
CA LEU A 157 16.44 -9.03 -1.57
C LEU A 157 16.74 -7.70 -0.89
N LYS A 158 17.37 -6.78 -1.62
CA LYS A 158 17.74 -5.44 -1.10
C LYS A 158 17.41 -4.36 -2.12
N GLY A 159 17.32 -3.12 -1.63
CA GLY A 159 17.19 -1.94 -2.49
C GLY A 159 16.07 -2.04 -3.50
N LYS A 160 16.39 -1.84 -4.77
CA LYS A 160 15.41 -1.79 -5.86
C LYS A 160 14.82 -3.16 -6.22
N ASP A 161 15.55 -4.26 -6.05
CA ASP A 161 15.00 -5.61 -6.28
C ASP A 161 13.90 -5.93 -5.27
N MET A 162 14.13 -5.61 -3.99
CA MET A 162 13.12 -5.73 -2.94
C MET A 162 11.89 -4.87 -3.26
N ARG A 163 12.09 -3.60 -3.65
CA ARG A 163 11.00 -2.68 -3.99
C ARG A 163 10.22 -3.15 -5.22
N LEU A 164 10.92 -3.64 -6.25
CA LEU A 164 10.28 -4.13 -7.46
C LEU A 164 9.42 -5.38 -7.19
N LEU A 165 9.94 -6.35 -6.40
CA LEU A 165 9.12 -7.51 -6.04
C LEU A 165 7.90 -7.11 -5.21
N GLN A 166 8.01 -6.11 -4.33
CA GLN A 166 6.86 -5.57 -3.61
C GLN A 166 5.80 -5.01 -4.56
N LEU A 167 6.21 -4.21 -5.56
CA LEU A 167 5.31 -3.64 -6.56
C LEU A 167 4.62 -4.73 -7.38
N LEU A 168 5.35 -5.74 -7.82
CA LEU A 168 4.78 -6.88 -8.57
C LEU A 168 3.82 -7.70 -7.71
N CYS A 169 4.12 -7.91 -6.42
CA CYS A 169 3.23 -8.61 -5.51
C CYS A 169 1.90 -7.89 -5.27
N LEU A 170 1.86 -6.56 -5.40
CA LEU A 170 0.62 -5.79 -5.32
C LEU A 170 -0.27 -5.99 -6.53
N HIS A 171 0.34 -6.19 -7.69
CA HIS A 171 -0.32 -6.49 -8.95
C HIS A 171 -0.23 -7.98 -9.30
N PHE A 172 -0.22 -8.85 -8.29
CA PHE A 172 -0.07 -10.29 -8.50
C PHE A 172 -1.22 -10.83 -9.35
N ASN A 173 -0.89 -11.49 -10.46
CA ASN A 173 -1.83 -11.91 -11.49
C ASN A 173 -2.55 -10.75 -12.22
N GLU A 174 -1.95 -9.57 -12.26
CA GLU A 174 -2.43 -8.41 -13.00
C GLU A 174 -1.30 -7.80 -13.84
N TRP A 175 -1.65 -7.16 -14.94
CA TRP A 175 -0.69 -6.43 -15.78
C TRP A 175 -0.38 -5.06 -15.15
N VAL A 176 0.90 -4.74 -15.05
CA VAL A 176 1.36 -3.44 -14.59
C VAL A 176 2.27 -2.80 -15.63
N SER A 177 2.06 -1.52 -15.92
CA SER A 177 2.81 -0.81 -16.94
C SER A 177 4.26 -0.54 -16.50
N PRO A 178 5.23 -0.46 -17.44
CA PRO A 178 6.59 -0.07 -17.14
C PRO A 178 6.68 1.33 -16.50
N LYS A 179 5.75 2.22 -16.83
CA LYS A 179 5.67 3.56 -16.25
C LYS A 179 5.32 3.50 -14.76
N GLU A 180 4.30 2.74 -14.39
CA GLU A 180 3.90 2.54 -13.00
C GLU A 180 5.02 1.91 -12.17
N LEU A 181 5.67 0.85 -12.68
CA LEU A 181 6.81 0.24 -12.02
C LEU A 181 7.98 1.21 -11.89
N SER A 182 8.27 2.00 -12.94
CA SER A 182 9.33 3.00 -12.91
C SER A 182 9.03 4.08 -11.88
N PHE A 183 7.81 4.59 -11.86
CA PHE A 183 7.37 5.58 -10.89
C PHE A 183 7.46 5.05 -9.45
N GLY A 184 6.98 3.83 -9.21
CA GLY A 184 7.06 3.17 -7.89
C GLY A 184 8.49 2.88 -7.41
N LEU A 185 9.46 2.74 -8.35
CA LEU A 185 10.86 2.48 -8.03
C LEU A 185 11.70 3.75 -7.81
N TRP A 186 11.43 4.81 -8.57
CA TRP A 186 12.30 6.01 -8.61
C TRP A 186 11.57 7.32 -8.31
N GLY A 187 10.24 7.31 -8.18
CA GLY A 187 9.42 8.52 -8.04
C GLY A 187 9.32 9.36 -9.32
N MET A 188 9.82 8.82 -10.44
CA MET A 188 9.80 9.46 -11.76
C MET A 188 9.85 8.41 -12.87
N GLU A 189 9.44 8.78 -14.07
CA GLU A 189 9.62 7.94 -15.24
C GLU A 189 11.11 7.91 -15.63
N LYS A 190 11.74 6.74 -15.49
CA LYS A 190 13.14 6.49 -15.89
C LYS A 190 13.21 5.62 -17.13
N ASN A 191 14.42 5.56 -17.70
CA ASN A 191 14.72 4.71 -18.86
C ASN A 191 14.32 3.25 -18.61
N ILE A 192 13.52 2.69 -19.51
CA ILE A 192 13.04 1.32 -19.51
C ILE A 192 14.19 0.30 -19.42
N GLY A 193 15.39 0.64 -19.90
CA GLY A 193 16.58 -0.21 -19.79
C GLY A 193 16.97 -0.54 -18.35
N GLU A 194 16.90 0.42 -17.43
CA GLU A 194 17.17 0.15 -16.01
C GLU A 194 16.11 -0.77 -15.38
N LEU A 195 14.82 -0.56 -15.70
CA LEU A 195 13.75 -1.43 -15.23
C LEU A 195 13.96 -2.87 -15.70
N LYS A 196 14.30 -3.06 -16.99
CA LYS A 196 14.59 -4.39 -17.56
C LYS A 196 15.70 -5.11 -16.82
N ARG A 197 16.74 -4.40 -16.37
CA ARG A 197 17.83 -4.98 -15.58
C ARG A 197 17.30 -5.56 -14.26
N TYR A 198 16.52 -4.80 -13.50
CA TYR A 198 15.94 -5.27 -12.23
C TYR A 198 14.93 -6.41 -12.44
N ILE A 199 14.13 -6.36 -13.50
CA ILE A 199 13.27 -7.49 -13.90
C ILE A 199 14.11 -8.74 -14.18
N GLY A 200 15.25 -8.58 -14.87
CA GLY A 200 16.19 -9.68 -15.13
C GLY A 200 16.73 -10.30 -13.84
N HIS A 201 17.12 -9.48 -12.87
CA HIS A 201 17.56 -9.96 -11.55
C HIS A 201 16.45 -10.75 -10.84
N LEU A 202 15.24 -10.22 -10.77
CA LEU A 202 14.15 -10.92 -10.12
C LEU A 202 13.77 -12.23 -10.82
N ARG A 203 13.82 -12.28 -12.15
CA ARG A 203 13.63 -13.54 -12.91
C ARG A 203 14.67 -14.59 -12.53
N GLN A 204 15.91 -14.17 -12.31
CA GLN A 204 16.98 -15.08 -11.84
C GLN A 204 16.71 -15.56 -10.42
N GLU A 205 16.33 -14.66 -9.50
CA GLU A 205 15.97 -15.02 -8.11
C GLU A 205 14.78 -15.97 -8.02
N LEU A 206 13.79 -15.83 -8.90
CA LEU A 206 12.58 -16.66 -8.96
C LEU A 206 12.75 -17.94 -9.79
N SER A 207 13.89 -18.12 -10.49
CA SER A 207 14.09 -19.22 -11.46
C SER A 207 14.05 -20.62 -10.86
N GLU A 208 14.25 -20.76 -9.55
CA GLU A 208 14.16 -22.03 -8.84
C GLU A 208 12.71 -22.52 -8.64
N ASP A 209 11.71 -21.67 -8.92
CA ASP A 209 10.29 -22.04 -8.88
C ASP A 209 9.66 -21.91 -10.24
N PRO A 210 9.44 -23.04 -10.95
CA PRO A 210 8.86 -23.01 -12.31
C PRO A 210 7.39 -22.57 -12.34
N ALA A 211 6.72 -22.49 -11.19
CA ALA A 211 5.34 -21.99 -11.09
C ALA A 211 5.27 -20.46 -11.12
N LEU A 212 6.43 -19.78 -11.02
CA LEU A 212 6.51 -18.32 -11.02
C LEU A 212 7.24 -17.81 -12.26
N SER A 213 6.68 -16.82 -12.91
CA SER A 213 7.31 -16.11 -14.01
C SER A 213 6.95 -14.61 -13.96
N ILE A 214 7.87 -13.77 -14.43
CA ILE A 214 7.57 -12.37 -14.71
C ILE A 214 7.48 -12.25 -16.23
N GLU A 215 6.27 -12.20 -16.76
CA GLU A 215 6.04 -12.09 -18.20
C GLU A 215 6.09 -10.64 -18.67
N ASN A 216 6.42 -10.43 -19.94
CA ASN A 216 6.34 -9.14 -20.62
C ASN A 216 5.53 -9.33 -21.89
N LYS A 217 4.28 -8.88 -21.89
CA LYS A 217 3.36 -8.91 -23.04
C LYS A 217 2.55 -7.61 -23.05
N HIS A 218 2.07 -7.22 -24.22
CA HIS A 218 1.19 -6.06 -24.39
C HIS A 218 1.72 -4.74 -23.78
N GLY A 219 3.05 -4.60 -23.69
CA GLY A 219 3.67 -3.39 -23.15
C GLY A 219 3.66 -3.28 -21.62
N GLY A 220 3.33 -4.35 -20.89
CA GLY A 220 3.34 -4.43 -19.44
C GLY A 220 4.07 -5.66 -18.88
N TYR A 221 4.19 -5.72 -17.56
CA TYR A 221 4.70 -6.88 -16.81
C TYR A 221 3.57 -7.54 -16.02
N TYR A 222 3.64 -8.86 -15.91
CA TYR A 222 2.65 -9.70 -15.22
C TYR A 222 3.35 -10.69 -14.31
#